data_453cfd767709683f28a6653bb2e7e4cd
#
_entry.id   453cfd767709683f28a6653bb2e7e4cd
#
_cell.length_a   1.000
_cell.length_b   1.000
_cell.length_c   1.000
_cell.angle_alpha   90.00
_cell.angle_beta   90.00
_cell.angle_gamma   90.00
#
_symmetry.space_group_name_H-M   'P 1'
#
loop_
_entity.id
_entity.type
_entity.pdbx_description
1 polymer ?
#
loop_
_entity_poly.entity_id
_entity_poly.type
_entity_poly.pdbx_seq_one_letter_code
_entity_poly.pdbx_strand_id
1 'polypeptide(L)'
;MMDILFKLHTVRKTTEERALLDSRAIENFLNEETWKRLRVGRFKLAKPLTVHNVDGTENRWGKIDSFCWLKIRYQDHIARMKFYLTSLGDDSFILGYPFLYAFNPDVDWRGAKLRGGPIQLETIGFCKAEQRVKECQRVA
;
A
#
# COMPACT_ATOMS: atom_id res chain seq x y z
N MET A 1 1.96 -11.40 11.67
CA MET A 1 1.72 -11.04 10.26
C MET A 1 1.08 -12.17 9.50
N MET A 2 0.31 -11.85 8.49
CA MET A 2 -0.37 -12.86 7.72
C MET A 2 -0.60 -12.38 6.28
N ASP A 3 -0.68 -13.34 5.36
CA ASP A 3 -1.07 -13.05 3.98
C ASP A 3 -2.58 -12.91 3.88
N ILE A 4 -3.03 -11.91 3.17
CA ILE A 4 -4.44 -11.70 2.89
C ILE A 4 -4.65 -11.53 1.39
N LEU A 5 -5.82 -11.93 0.92
CA LEU A 5 -6.21 -11.69 -0.47
C LEU A 5 -6.98 -10.37 -0.54
N PHE A 6 -6.68 -9.61 -1.57
CA PHE A 6 -7.41 -8.39 -1.86
C PHE A 6 -7.67 -8.30 -3.36
N LYS A 7 -8.61 -7.45 -3.73
CA LYS A 7 -8.93 -7.18 -5.12
C LYS A 7 -8.28 -5.87 -5.54
N LEU A 8 -7.49 -5.92 -6.60
CA LEU A 8 -6.85 -4.76 -7.16
C LEU A 8 -7.62 -4.34 -8.42
N HIS A 9 -8.22 -3.16 -8.36
CA HIS A 9 -8.95 -2.57 -9.47
C HIS A 9 -8.09 -1.54 -10.17
N THR A 10 -7.77 -1.81 -11.41
CA THR A 10 -7.08 -0.84 -12.27
C THR A 10 -8.08 -0.34 -13.31
N VAL A 11 -7.65 0.64 -14.10
CA VAL A 11 -8.46 1.16 -15.19
C VAL A 11 -8.86 0.07 -16.18
N ARG A 12 -8.05 -0.97 -16.31
CA ARG A 12 -8.25 -2.00 -17.34
C ARG A 12 -8.85 -3.30 -16.82
N LYS A 13 -8.57 -3.68 -15.58
CA LYS A 13 -8.98 -4.98 -15.08
C LYS A 13 -8.99 -5.03 -13.56
N THR A 14 -9.66 -6.05 -13.05
CA THR A 14 -9.63 -6.41 -11.64
C THR A 14 -8.85 -7.71 -11.51
N THR A 15 -7.89 -7.74 -10.60
CA THR A 15 -7.09 -8.93 -10.30
C THR A 15 -7.14 -9.24 -8.82
N GLU A 16 -6.93 -10.50 -8.47
CA GLU A 16 -6.70 -10.87 -7.09
C GLU A 16 -5.20 -10.89 -6.83
N GLU A 17 -4.78 -10.25 -5.75
CA GLU A 17 -3.38 -10.13 -5.36
C GLU A 17 -3.24 -10.50 -3.90
N ARG A 18 -2.01 -10.78 -3.50
CA ARG A 18 -1.69 -11.02 -2.10
C ARG A 18 -1.02 -9.82 -1.48
N ALA A 19 -1.46 -9.47 -0.29
CA ALA A 19 -0.80 -8.49 0.54
C ALA A 19 -0.40 -9.13 1.86
N LEU A 20 0.70 -8.69 2.39
CA LEU A 20 1.12 -9.06 3.73
C LEU A 20 0.54 -8.04 4.71
N LEU A 21 -0.25 -8.51 5.68
CA LEU A 21 -0.73 -7.68 6.77
C LEU A 21 0.28 -7.78 7.90
N ASP A 22 1.00 -6.70 8.16
CA ASP A 22 2.10 -6.68 9.12
C ASP A 22 1.92 -5.55 10.13
N SER A 23 1.52 -5.91 11.34
CA SER A 23 1.31 -4.94 12.41
C SER A 23 2.61 -4.27 12.89
N ARG A 24 3.76 -4.81 12.54
CA ARG A 24 5.06 -4.23 12.88
C ARG A 24 5.57 -3.26 11.82
N ALA A 25 5.00 -3.29 10.63
CA ALA A 25 5.36 -2.32 9.60
C ALA A 25 4.75 -0.96 9.95
N ILE A 26 5.58 0.07 10.02
CA ILE A 26 5.12 1.41 10.41
C ILE A 26 4.48 2.18 9.26
N GLU A 27 4.61 1.66 8.03
CA GLU A 27 4.06 2.26 6.83
C GLU A 27 3.48 1.19 5.92
N ASN A 28 2.73 1.62 4.90
CA ASN A 28 2.30 0.74 3.82
C ASN A 28 3.36 0.75 2.72
N PHE A 29 3.61 -0.41 2.12
CA PHE A 29 4.62 -0.55 1.08
C PHE A 29 4.04 -1.22 -0.15
N LEU A 30 4.55 -0.83 -1.30
CA LEU A 30 4.19 -1.39 -2.60
C LEU A 30 5.46 -1.83 -3.31
N ASN A 31 5.42 -3.05 -3.86
CA ASN A 31 6.54 -3.57 -4.63
C ASN A 31 6.72 -2.77 -5.93
N GLU A 32 7.95 -2.38 -6.22
CA GLU A 32 8.30 -1.68 -7.46
C GLU A 32 7.76 -2.38 -8.71
N GLU A 33 7.87 -3.69 -8.76
CA GLU A 33 7.40 -4.46 -9.91
C GLU A 33 5.87 -4.38 -10.05
N THR A 34 5.16 -4.36 -8.93
CA THR A 34 3.71 -4.18 -8.95
C THR A 34 3.34 -2.78 -9.39
N TRP A 35 4.06 -1.78 -8.92
CA TRP A 35 3.83 -0.39 -9.31
C TRP A 35 3.93 -0.20 -10.82
N LYS A 36 4.89 -0.84 -11.47
CA LYS A 36 5.07 -0.74 -12.92
C LYS A 36 3.82 -1.15 -13.69
N ARG A 37 3.02 -2.06 -13.14
CA ARG A 37 1.78 -2.53 -13.76
C ARG A 37 0.58 -1.63 -13.51
N LEU A 38 0.63 -0.77 -12.50
CA LEU A 38 -0.54 -0.04 -12.03
C LEU A 38 -0.81 1.26 -12.76
N ARG A 39 0.16 1.82 -13.44
CA ARG A 39 0.04 3.11 -14.14
C ARG A 39 -0.44 4.26 -13.24
N VAL A 40 0.04 4.29 -12.02
CA VAL A 40 -0.21 5.40 -11.10
C VAL A 40 0.99 6.30 -11.01
N GLY A 41 0.77 7.54 -10.59
CA GLY A 41 1.84 8.51 -10.43
C GLY A 41 2.82 8.10 -9.35
N ARG A 42 4.06 8.51 -9.51
CA ARG A 42 5.13 8.31 -8.54
C ARG A 42 5.57 9.67 -8.05
N PHE A 43 5.60 9.84 -6.74
CA PHE A 43 5.96 11.10 -6.12
C PHE A 43 7.25 10.92 -5.34
N LYS A 44 8.16 11.86 -5.50
CA LYS A 44 9.46 11.79 -4.85
C LYS A 44 9.37 12.33 -3.44
N LEU A 45 10.03 11.66 -2.49
CA LEU A 45 10.13 12.13 -1.12
C LEU A 45 11.19 13.26 -1.03
N ALA A 46 10.90 14.27 -0.22
CA ALA A 46 11.88 15.33 0.06
C ALA A 46 13.13 14.77 0.73
N LYS A 47 12.93 13.80 1.63
CA LYS A 47 14.02 13.05 2.26
C LYS A 47 13.78 11.57 2.10
N PRO A 48 14.76 10.80 1.59
CA PRO A 48 14.63 9.36 1.55
C PRO A 48 14.41 8.76 2.94
N LEU A 49 13.61 7.71 3.00
CA LEU A 49 13.38 6.95 4.22
C LEU A 49 14.38 5.79 4.28
N THR A 50 14.94 5.55 5.44
CA THR A 50 15.76 4.38 5.68
C THR A 50 14.93 3.36 6.44
N VAL A 51 14.80 2.16 5.87
CA VAL A 51 14.10 1.06 6.52
C VAL A 51 15.13 0.19 7.21
N HIS A 52 14.92 -0.04 8.51
CA HIS A 52 15.80 -0.88 9.31
C HIS A 52 15.16 -2.25 9.52
N ASN A 53 16.00 -3.28 9.59
CA ASN A 53 15.58 -4.60 9.99
C ASN A 53 15.28 -4.61 11.50
N VAL A 54 14.69 -5.70 11.98
CA VAL A 54 14.33 -5.85 13.40
C VAL A 54 15.55 -5.71 14.32
N ASP A 55 16.73 -6.11 13.84
CA ASP A 55 17.98 -6.03 14.59
C ASP A 55 18.63 -4.65 14.57
N GLY A 56 18.00 -3.66 13.93
CA GLY A 56 18.52 -2.29 13.83
C GLY A 56 19.42 -2.04 12.63
N THR A 57 19.77 -3.05 11.86
CA THR A 57 20.58 -2.85 10.64
C THR A 57 19.73 -2.27 9.52
N GLU A 58 20.37 -1.56 8.58
CA GLU A 58 19.66 -1.07 7.41
C GLU A 58 19.18 -2.22 6.54
N ASN A 59 17.97 -2.06 5.99
CA ASN A 59 17.45 -3.03 5.04
C ASN A 59 18.34 -3.04 3.78
N ARG A 60 18.65 -4.25 3.29
CA ARG A 60 19.51 -4.42 2.12
C ARG A 60 18.97 -3.79 0.84
N TRP A 61 17.69 -3.46 0.81
CA TRP A 61 17.06 -2.80 -0.33
C TRP A 61 17.35 -1.31 -0.41
N GLY A 62 18.03 -0.76 0.60
CA GLY A 62 18.45 0.62 0.63
C GLY A 62 17.38 1.58 1.09
N LYS A 63 17.48 2.82 0.62
CA LYS A 63 16.58 3.88 1.01
C LYS A 63 15.37 3.93 0.09
N ILE A 64 14.22 4.28 0.68
CA ILE A 64 12.99 4.51 -0.05
C ILE A 64 12.92 6.00 -0.38
N ASP A 65 12.76 6.32 -1.66
CA ASP A 65 12.79 7.70 -2.13
C ASP A 65 11.49 8.16 -2.78
N SER A 66 10.51 7.29 -2.90
CA SER A 66 9.27 7.64 -3.59
C SER A 66 8.08 6.86 -3.05
N PHE A 67 6.90 7.36 -3.37
CA PHE A 67 5.63 6.76 -2.96
C PHE A 67 4.57 6.98 -4.03
N CYS A 68 3.46 6.27 -3.90
CA CYS A 68 2.27 6.52 -4.68
C CYS A 68 1.05 6.55 -3.77
N TRP A 69 -0.07 7.00 -4.31
CA TRP A 69 -1.35 7.02 -3.63
C TRP A 69 -2.26 5.95 -4.20
N LEU A 70 -2.90 5.19 -3.33
CA LEU A 70 -3.94 4.24 -3.70
C LEU A 70 -5.15 4.45 -2.80
N LYS A 71 -6.31 4.14 -3.35
CA LYS A 71 -7.56 4.20 -2.63
C LYS A 71 -7.87 2.82 -2.08
N ILE A 72 -8.14 2.75 -0.79
CA ILE A 72 -8.47 1.50 -0.12
C ILE A 72 -9.93 1.54 0.29
N ARG A 73 -10.64 0.45 -0.01
CA ARG A 73 -12.00 0.23 0.47
C ARG A 73 -12.02 -1.06 1.28
N TYR A 74 -12.55 -0.96 2.49
CA TYR A 74 -12.81 -2.11 3.33
C TYR A 74 -14.14 -1.89 4.03
N GLN A 75 -15.11 -2.77 3.78
CA GLN A 75 -16.49 -2.56 4.21
C GLN A 75 -17.00 -1.20 3.69
N ASP A 76 -17.50 -0.35 4.56
CA ASP A 76 -18.03 0.96 4.19
C ASP A 76 -16.99 2.09 4.26
N HIS A 77 -15.76 1.76 4.65
CA HIS A 77 -14.68 2.73 4.80
C HIS A 77 -13.86 2.83 3.53
N ILE A 78 -13.60 4.05 3.11
CA ILE A 78 -12.75 4.37 1.96
C ILE A 78 -11.73 5.39 2.41
N ALA A 79 -10.46 5.16 2.07
CA ALA A 79 -9.40 6.12 2.36
C ALA A 79 -8.34 6.08 1.29
N ARG A 80 -7.69 7.21 1.03
CA ARG A 80 -6.48 7.27 0.24
C ARG A 80 -5.31 7.09 1.17
N MET A 81 -4.35 6.27 0.76
CA MET A 81 -3.18 6.01 1.56
C MET A 81 -1.93 6.03 0.72
N LYS A 82 -0.85 6.49 1.35
CA LYS A 82 0.49 6.41 0.74
C LYS A 82 0.98 4.98 0.80
N PHE A 83 1.61 4.57 -0.30
CA PHE A 83 2.34 3.33 -0.38
C PHE A 83 3.76 3.66 -0.81
N TYR A 84 4.72 3.38 0.06
CA TYR A 84 6.12 3.63 -0.25
C TYR A 84 6.64 2.54 -1.17
N LEU A 85 7.39 2.94 -2.18
CA LEU A 85 7.84 2.04 -3.23
C LEU A 85 9.20 1.45 -2.87
N THR A 86 9.25 0.13 -2.87
CA THR A 86 10.49 -0.60 -2.57
C THR A 86 10.41 -2.00 -3.16
N SER A 87 11.51 -2.71 -3.11
CA SER A 87 11.56 -4.11 -3.51
C SER A 87 11.05 -4.99 -2.38
N LEU A 88 10.02 -5.76 -2.61
CA LEU A 88 9.41 -6.62 -1.59
C LEU A 88 9.55 -8.12 -1.87
N GLY A 89 10.36 -8.48 -2.86
CA GLY A 89 10.46 -9.89 -3.25
C GLY A 89 9.16 -10.39 -3.85
N ASP A 90 8.56 -11.41 -3.26
CA ASP A 90 7.34 -12.03 -3.77
C ASP A 90 6.06 -11.34 -3.34
N ASP A 91 6.13 -10.42 -2.39
CA ASP A 91 4.95 -9.70 -1.92
C ASP A 91 4.65 -8.51 -2.82
N SER A 92 3.38 -8.34 -3.18
CA SER A 92 2.95 -7.17 -3.96
C SER A 92 2.76 -5.95 -3.08
N PHE A 93 2.22 -6.14 -1.89
CA PHE A 93 1.88 -5.07 -0.96
C PHE A 93 2.18 -5.49 0.46
N ILE A 94 2.55 -4.52 1.29
CA ILE A 94 2.52 -4.67 2.74
C ILE A 94 1.56 -3.62 3.29
N LEU A 95 0.54 -4.07 4.01
CA LEU A 95 -0.38 -3.21 4.73
C LEU A 95 0.08 -3.15 6.18
N GLY A 96 0.56 -1.98 6.56
CA GLY A 96 1.14 -1.77 7.88
C GLY A 96 0.21 -1.01 8.82
N TYR A 97 0.81 -0.38 9.81
CA TYR A 97 0.11 0.35 10.85
C TYR A 97 -0.87 1.40 10.31
N PRO A 98 -0.56 2.18 9.26
CA PRO A 98 -1.52 3.18 8.78
C PRO A 98 -2.85 2.56 8.35
N PHE A 99 -2.82 1.40 7.69
CA PHE A 99 -4.04 0.68 7.33
C PHE A 99 -4.76 0.18 8.59
N LEU A 100 -4.03 -0.45 9.49
CA LEU A 100 -4.63 -1.02 10.70
C LEU A 100 -5.27 0.05 11.57
N TYR A 101 -4.61 1.19 11.70
CA TYR A 101 -5.13 2.30 12.48
C TYR A 101 -6.39 2.91 11.84
N ALA A 102 -6.35 3.17 10.54
CA ALA A 102 -7.44 3.87 9.85
C ALA A 102 -8.69 2.99 9.73
N PHE A 103 -8.52 1.71 9.48
CA PHE A 103 -9.66 0.82 9.22
C PHE A 103 -10.05 -0.05 10.40
N ASN A 104 -9.16 -0.25 11.36
CA ASN A 104 -9.39 -1.10 12.52
C ASN A 104 -10.10 -2.41 12.15
N PRO A 105 -9.51 -3.22 11.26
CA PRO A 105 -10.19 -4.36 10.70
C PRO A 105 -10.40 -5.47 11.73
N ASP A 106 -11.47 -6.22 11.56
CA ASP A 106 -11.72 -7.42 12.35
C ASP A 106 -10.96 -8.59 11.72
N VAL A 107 -9.89 -9.00 12.38
CA VAL A 107 -8.98 -10.00 11.84
C VAL A 107 -9.26 -11.36 12.46
N ASP A 108 -9.50 -12.35 11.61
CA ASP A 108 -9.54 -13.74 12.02
C ASP A 108 -8.14 -14.34 11.86
N TRP A 109 -7.37 -14.32 12.93
CA TRP A 109 -5.99 -14.80 12.91
C TRP A 109 -5.88 -16.31 12.66
N ARG A 110 -6.87 -17.08 13.13
CA ARG A 110 -6.88 -18.54 12.91
C ARG A 110 -7.18 -18.89 11.46
N GLY A 111 -8.13 -18.19 10.86
CA GLY A 111 -8.49 -18.40 9.46
C GLY A 111 -7.62 -17.63 8.49
N ALA A 112 -6.70 -16.78 8.99
CA ALA A 112 -5.83 -15.92 8.17
C ALA A 112 -6.62 -15.09 7.17
N LYS A 113 -7.66 -14.42 7.65
CA LYS A 113 -8.53 -13.60 6.80
C LYS A 113 -9.13 -12.43 7.57
N LEU A 114 -9.63 -11.46 6.83
CA LEU A 114 -10.39 -10.35 7.38
C LEU A 114 -11.88 -10.69 7.33
N ARG A 115 -12.58 -10.40 8.42
CA ARG A 115 -14.02 -10.50 8.44
C ARG A 115 -14.62 -9.31 7.70
N GLY A 116 -15.76 -9.51 7.06
CA GLY A 116 -16.43 -8.45 6.33
C GLY A 116 -16.04 -8.31 4.87
N GLY A 117 -15.30 -9.27 4.34
CA GLY A 117 -14.99 -9.35 2.93
C GLY A 117 -13.57 -8.91 2.58
N PRO A 118 -13.20 -8.99 1.31
CA PRO A 118 -11.86 -8.64 0.87
C PRO A 118 -11.63 -7.13 0.89
N ILE A 119 -10.38 -6.74 1.05
CA ILE A 119 -9.94 -5.38 0.83
C ILE A 119 -9.96 -5.12 -0.67
N GLN A 120 -10.37 -3.92 -1.06
CA GLN A 120 -10.29 -3.46 -2.44
C GLN A 120 -9.30 -2.30 -2.52
N LEU A 121 -8.31 -2.46 -3.39
CA LEU A 121 -7.35 -1.41 -3.71
C LEU A 121 -7.67 -0.91 -5.11
N GLU A 122 -7.82 0.40 -5.25
CA GLU A 122 -8.10 1.03 -6.53
C GLU A 122 -6.99 1.99 -6.89
N THR A 123 -6.57 1.95 -8.14
CA THR A 123 -5.73 3.02 -8.67
C THR A 123 -6.59 4.27 -8.74
N ILE A 124 -6.06 5.36 -8.23
CA ILE A 124 -6.71 6.66 -8.40
C ILE A 124 -6.61 6.96 -9.89
N GLY A 125 -7.78 7.09 -10.52
CA GLY A 125 -7.86 7.22 -11.97
C GLY A 125 -7.00 8.34 -12.51
N PHE A 126 -6.73 8.30 -13.81
CA PHE A 126 -5.94 9.32 -14.49
C PHE A 126 -6.62 10.67 -14.40
N CYS A 127 -6.53 11.30 -13.25
CA CYS A 127 -6.65 12.73 -13.21
C CYS A 127 -5.49 13.30 -14.02
N LYS A 128 -5.71 14.43 -14.66
CA LYS A 128 -4.61 15.17 -15.24
C LYS A 128 -3.51 15.32 -14.20
N ALA A 129 -2.25 15.24 -14.61
CA ALA A 129 -1.12 15.25 -13.68
C ALA A 129 -1.20 16.39 -12.67
N GLU A 130 -1.66 17.54 -13.09
CA GLU A 130 -1.84 18.72 -12.23
C GLU A 130 -2.84 18.48 -11.11
N GLN A 131 -3.93 17.79 -11.39
CA GLN A 131 -4.94 17.48 -10.38
C GLN A 131 -4.40 16.50 -9.34
N ARG A 132 -3.57 15.56 -9.75
CA ARG A 132 -2.94 14.62 -8.83
C ARG A 132 -2.02 15.34 -7.85
N VAL A 133 -1.22 16.26 -8.35
CA VAL A 133 -0.31 17.04 -7.50
C VAL A 133 -1.11 17.82 -6.47
N LYS A 134 -2.18 18.49 -6.89
CA LYS A 134 -3.05 19.24 -5.99
C LYS A 134 -3.70 18.33 -4.95
N GLU A 135 -4.19 17.18 -5.35
CA GLU A 135 -4.79 16.22 -4.42
C GLU A 135 -3.78 15.71 -3.40
N CYS A 136 -2.57 15.39 -3.82
CA CYS A 136 -1.52 14.96 -2.91
C CYS A 136 -1.15 16.05 -1.93
N GLN A 137 -1.07 17.29 -2.37
CA GLN A 137 -0.77 18.42 -1.50
C GLN A 137 -1.87 18.65 -0.46
N ARG A 138 -3.12 18.41 -0.82
CA ARG A 138 -4.24 18.56 0.12
C ARG A 138 -4.28 17.47 1.17
N VAL A 139 -3.88 16.27 0.81
CA VAL A 139 -3.96 15.10 1.66
C VAL A 139 -2.70 14.92 2.49
N ALA A 140 -1.60 15.42 2.00
CA ALA A 140 -0.34 15.41 2.74
C ALA A 140 -0.34 16.54 3.76
#